data_5901fbf53222ed64f44c78c0a2de5f4d
#
_entry.id   5901fbf53222ed64f44c78c0a2de5f4d
#
_cell.length_a   1.000
_cell.length_b   1.000
_cell.length_c   1.000
_cell.angle_alpha   90.00
_cell.angle_beta   90.00
_cell.angle_gamma   90.00
#
_symmetry.space_group_name_H-M   'P 1'
#
loop_
_entity.id
_entity.type
_entity.pdbx_description
1 polymer ?
#
loop_
_entity_poly.entity_id
_entity_poly.type
_entity_poly.pdbx_seq_one_letter_code
_entity_poly.pdbx_strand_id
1 'polypeptide(L)'
;MSEIVNLEPRIVWEQFDAITRVPRPSKKEGKIIEFLVDFARKHNIEYKKDAIGNVVMRKPATPGFEDRPAVILQSHMDMVCEKNSDVEFDFDNDPIRTHIDGGWVSILQGGLLCFLIVSLV
;
A
#
# COMPACT_ATOMS: atom_id res chain seq x y z
N MET A 1 -1.44 16.01 4.45
CA MET A 1 -1.25 15.36 3.14
C MET A 1 0.14 15.73 2.67
N SER A 2 0.88 14.78 2.10
CA SER A 2 2.19 15.10 1.53
C SER A 2 2.04 15.77 0.17
N GLU A 3 3.10 16.39 -0.34
CA GLU A 3 3.09 17.07 -1.65
C GLU A 3 2.88 16.13 -2.84
N ILE A 4 3.16 14.81 -2.67
CA ILE A 4 3.03 13.81 -3.72
C ILE A 4 1.59 13.64 -4.25
N VAL A 5 0.57 14.02 -3.45
CA VAL A 5 -0.84 13.93 -3.90
C VAL A 5 -1.20 14.88 -5.04
N ASN A 6 -0.29 15.81 -5.35
CA ASN A 6 -0.44 16.74 -6.47
C ASN A 6 0.17 16.19 -7.78
N LEU A 7 0.81 15.01 -7.72
CA LEU A 7 1.37 14.35 -8.91
C LEU A 7 0.29 13.66 -9.73
N GLU A 8 0.54 13.52 -11.04
CA GLU A 8 -0.34 12.78 -11.94
C GLU A 8 0.21 11.35 -12.24
N PRO A 9 -0.64 10.32 -12.33
CA PRO A 9 -2.10 10.35 -12.14
C PRO A 9 -2.47 10.50 -10.65
N ARG A 10 -3.23 11.52 -10.34
CA ARG A 10 -3.56 11.91 -8.97
C ARG A 10 -4.11 10.77 -8.10
N ILE A 11 -5.02 9.98 -8.64
CA ILE A 11 -5.63 8.86 -7.91
C ILE A 11 -4.59 7.84 -7.41
N VAL A 12 -3.52 7.61 -8.17
CA VAL A 12 -2.45 6.69 -7.77
C VAL A 12 -1.68 7.26 -6.57
N TRP A 13 -1.33 8.53 -6.63
CA TRP A 13 -0.56 9.19 -5.59
C TRP A 13 -1.36 9.42 -4.30
N GLU A 14 -2.66 9.68 -4.41
CA GLU A 14 -3.57 9.73 -3.25
C GLU A 14 -3.62 8.37 -2.52
N GLN A 15 -3.71 7.25 -3.26
CA GLN A 15 -3.70 5.91 -2.66
C GLN A 15 -2.32 5.57 -2.08
N PHE A 16 -1.26 5.96 -2.76
CA PHE A 16 0.10 5.77 -2.27
C PHE A 16 0.34 6.56 -0.96
N ASP A 17 -0.04 7.84 -0.90
CA ASP A 17 0.02 8.64 0.33
C ASP A 17 -0.82 8.00 1.46
N ALA A 18 -2.00 7.50 1.16
CA ALA A 18 -2.85 6.86 2.15
C ALA A 18 -2.20 5.61 2.75
N ILE A 19 -1.59 4.75 1.94
CA ILE A 19 -0.95 3.52 2.42
C ILE A 19 0.36 3.79 3.16
N THR A 20 1.11 4.85 2.80
CA THR A 20 2.35 5.22 3.51
C THR A 20 2.10 5.72 4.93
N ARG A 21 0.89 6.17 5.22
CA ARG A 21 0.48 6.62 6.57
C ARG A 21 0.19 5.49 7.53
N VAL A 22 0.07 4.25 7.04
CA VAL A 22 -0.25 3.08 7.87
C VAL A 22 1.03 2.36 8.25
N PRO A 23 1.44 2.38 9.53
CA PRO A 23 2.54 1.55 10.02
C PRO A 23 2.25 0.07 9.78
N ARG A 24 3.19 -0.63 9.17
CA ARG A 24 3.01 -2.02 8.75
C ARG A 24 4.29 -2.85 8.83
N PRO A 25 4.97 -2.87 9.99
CA PRO A 25 6.17 -3.66 10.14
C PRO A 25 5.88 -5.15 9.96
N SER A 26 6.83 -5.87 9.38
CA SER A 26 6.73 -7.33 9.20
C SER A 26 6.41 -8.02 10.53
N LYS A 27 5.48 -8.96 10.49
CA LYS A 27 4.90 -9.69 11.64
C LYS A 27 3.99 -8.86 12.57
N LYS A 28 3.65 -7.62 12.20
CA LYS A 28 2.71 -6.76 12.91
C LYS A 28 1.74 -6.08 11.95
N GLU A 29 1.22 -6.82 10.98
CA GLU A 29 0.42 -6.33 9.85
C GLU A 29 -1.02 -5.92 10.23
N GLY A 30 -1.42 -6.00 11.50
CA GLY A 30 -2.80 -5.74 11.93
C GLY A 30 -3.39 -4.43 11.40
N LYS A 31 -2.65 -3.32 11.51
CA LYS A 31 -3.11 -2.00 11.06
C LYS A 31 -3.34 -1.93 9.55
N ILE A 32 -2.43 -2.50 8.75
CA ILE A 32 -2.58 -2.49 7.29
C ILE A 32 -3.69 -3.44 6.82
N ILE A 33 -3.89 -4.56 7.50
CA ILE A 33 -5.01 -5.48 7.24
C ILE A 33 -6.35 -4.75 7.45
N GLU A 34 -6.51 -4.04 8.56
CA GLU A 34 -7.71 -3.25 8.84
C GLU A 34 -7.92 -2.16 7.78
N PHE A 35 -6.87 -1.43 7.44
CA PHE A 35 -6.91 -0.42 6.37
C PHE A 35 -7.41 -1.00 5.04
N LEU A 36 -6.88 -2.16 4.62
CA LEU A 36 -7.29 -2.82 3.37
C LEU A 36 -8.74 -3.31 3.42
N VAL A 37 -9.19 -3.87 4.55
CA VAL A 37 -10.58 -4.29 4.75
C VAL A 37 -11.52 -3.10 4.70
N ASP A 38 -11.17 -1.99 5.35
CA ASP A 38 -11.98 -0.78 5.35
C ASP A 38 -12.00 -0.11 3.96
N PHE A 39 -10.89 -0.16 3.23
CA PHE A 39 -10.85 0.25 1.83
C PHE A 39 -11.83 -0.55 0.98
N ALA A 40 -11.82 -1.89 1.10
CA ALA A 40 -12.73 -2.75 0.37
C ALA A 40 -14.20 -2.44 0.70
N ARG A 41 -14.53 -2.26 1.97
CA ARG A 41 -15.89 -1.88 2.42
C ARG A 41 -16.32 -0.53 1.86
N LYS A 42 -15.47 0.49 1.98
CA LYS A 42 -15.73 1.84 1.50
C LYS A 42 -16.02 1.89 -0.01
N HIS A 43 -15.36 1.05 -0.77
CA HIS A 43 -15.50 0.99 -2.23
C HIS A 43 -16.45 -0.12 -2.72
N ASN A 44 -17.17 -0.80 -1.82
CA ASN A 44 -18.08 -1.89 -2.13
C ASN A 44 -17.38 -3.03 -2.92
N ILE A 45 -16.14 -3.33 -2.58
CA ILE A 45 -15.36 -4.42 -3.18
C ILE A 45 -15.56 -5.68 -2.34
N GLU A 46 -15.90 -6.79 -3.00
CA GLU A 46 -15.93 -8.11 -2.34
C GLU A 46 -14.53 -8.44 -1.82
N TYR A 47 -14.44 -8.88 -0.57
CA TYR A 47 -13.15 -9.28 0.01
C TYR A 47 -13.27 -10.52 0.89
N LYS A 48 -12.16 -11.22 1.05
CA LYS A 48 -11.97 -12.29 2.03
C LYS A 48 -10.67 -12.07 2.79
N LYS A 49 -10.71 -12.31 4.08
CA LYS A 49 -9.52 -12.34 4.94
C LYS A 49 -9.42 -13.74 5.53
N ASP A 50 -8.25 -14.37 5.43
CA ASP A 50 -8.00 -15.67 6.05
C ASP A 50 -7.52 -15.54 7.52
N ALA A 51 -7.28 -16.68 8.16
CA ALA A 51 -6.85 -16.74 9.56
C ALA A 51 -5.43 -16.22 9.79
N ILE A 52 -4.60 -16.18 8.75
CA ILE A 52 -3.21 -15.70 8.82
C ILE A 52 -3.14 -14.19 8.56
N GLY A 53 -4.20 -13.60 7.99
CA GLY A 53 -4.28 -12.18 7.69
C GLY A 53 -4.13 -11.82 6.21
N ASN A 54 -4.04 -12.81 5.30
CA ASN A 54 -4.09 -12.51 3.87
C ASN A 54 -5.43 -11.89 3.50
N VAL A 55 -5.41 -10.87 2.66
CA VAL A 55 -6.61 -10.18 2.16
C VAL A 55 -6.69 -10.34 0.66
N VAL A 56 -7.80 -10.91 0.19
CA VAL A 56 -8.12 -11.02 -1.24
C VAL A 56 -9.30 -10.12 -1.52
N MET A 57 -9.17 -9.28 -2.54
CA MET A 57 -10.24 -8.41 -3.06
C MET A 57 -10.63 -8.86 -4.45
N ARG A 58 -11.92 -8.90 -4.73
CA ARG A 58 -12.46 -9.28 -6.04
C ARG A 58 -13.26 -8.14 -6.64
N LYS A 59 -12.77 -7.59 -7.73
CA LYS A 59 -13.49 -6.64 -8.55
C LYS A 59 -14.13 -7.41 -9.73
N PRO A 60 -15.44 -7.27 -9.96
CA PRO A 60 -16.06 -7.86 -11.15
C PRO A 60 -15.48 -7.27 -12.43
N ALA A 61 -15.68 -7.97 -13.53
CA ALA A 61 -15.31 -7.48 -14.86
C ALA A 61 -16.00 -6.14 -15.15
N THR A 62 -15.34 -5.32 -15.96
CA THR A 62 -15.98 -4.13 -16.54
C THR A 62 -17.08 -4.60 -17.51
N PRO A 63 -18.24 -3.92 -17.57
CA PRO A 63 -19.32 -4.30 -18.50
C PRO A 63 -18.81 -4.49 -19.94
N GLY A 64 -19.15 -5.63 -20.53
CA GLY A 64 -18.68 -6.07 -21.87
C GLY A 64 -17.37 -6.85 -21.88
N PHE A 65 -16.78 -7.13 -20.71
CA PHE A 65 -15.56 -7.93 -20.56
C PHE A 65 -15.73 -9.18 -19.69
N GLU A 66 -16.96 -9.60 -19.45
CA GLU A 66 -17.31 -10.71 -18.56
C GLU A 66 -16.72 -12.05 -19.00
N ASP A 67 -16.54 -12.24 -20.31
CA ASP A 67 -15.97 -13.45 -20.91
C ASP A 67 -14.44 -13.46 -20.95
N ARG A 68 -13.78 -12.44 -20.46
CA ARG A 68 -12.32 -12.38 -20.44
C ARG A 68 -11.76 -13.13 -19.25
N PRO A 69 -10.57 -13.73 -19.39
CA PRO A 69 -9.88 -14.37 -18.28
C PRO A 69 -9.66 -13.38 -17.11
N ALA A 70 -9.81 -13.86 -15.89
CA ALA A 70 -9.50 -13.07 -14.71
C ALA A 70 -7.99 -12.81 -14.61
N VAL A 71 -7.63 -11.64 -14.09
CA VAL A 71 -6.24 -11.25 -13.80
C VAL A 71 -6.07 -11.21 -12.28
N ILE A 72 -5.00 -11.81 -11.78
CA ILE A 72 -4.62 -11.75 -10.38
C ILE A 72 -3.45 -10.79 -10.24
N LEU A 73 -3.64 -9.76 -9.39
CA LEU A 73 -2.58 -8.87 -8.96
C LEU A 73 -2.19 -9.27 -7.53
N GLN A 74 -0.91 -9.58 -7.31
CA GLN A 74 -0.43 -10.04 -6.01
C GLN A 74 0.71 -9.15 -5.53
N SER A 75 0.67 -8.78 -4.25
CA SER A 75 1.75 -8.09 -3.56
C SER A 75 1.77 -8.48 -2.09
N HIS A 76 2.84 -8.15 -1.37
CA HIS A 76 2.87 -8.22 0.09
C HIS A 76 2.52 -6.86 0.72
N MET A 77 1.95 -6.88 1.91
CA MET A 77 1.46 -5.67 2.58
C MET A 77 2.40 -5.12 3.64
N ASP A 78 3.32 -5.95 4.13
CA ASP A 78 4.27 -5.57 5.17
C ASP A 78 5.50 -4.84 4.65
N MET A 79 6.24 -4.23 5.56
CA MET A 79 7.52 -3.58 5.28
C MET A 79 8.59 -4.03 6.26
N VAL A 80 9.81 -4.20 5.75
CA VAL A 80 11.00 -4.47 6.57
C VAL A 80 11.32 -3.24 7.41
N CYS A 81 11.66 -3.45 8.69
CA CYS A 81 11.97 -2.39 9.65
C CYS A 81 13.45 -2.01 9.55
N GLU A 82 13.80 -1.21 8.54
CA GLU A 82 15.16 -0.71 8.33
C GLU A 82 15.16 0.82 8.29
N LYS A 83 16.15 1.44 8.89
CA LYS A 83 16.38 2.88 8.88
C LYS A 83 17.86 3.21 9.02
N ASN A 84 18.25 4.42 8.65
CA ASN A 84 19.60 4.91 8.94
C ASN A 84 19.79 5.05 10.46
N SER A 85 21.01 4.86 10.94
CA SER A 85 21.33 4.84 12.38
C SER A 85 21.13 6.20 13.07
N ASP A 86 21.20 7.28 12.31
CA ASP A 86 21.03 8.67 12.73
C ASP A 86 19.58 9.15 12.71
N VAL A 87 18.63 8.31 12.27
CA VAL A 87 17.20 8.65 12.16
C VAL A 87 16.44 8.04 13.33
N GLU A 88 15.70 8.85 14.08
CA GLU A 88 14.68 8.39 15.02
C GLU A 88 13.38 8.09 14.27
N PHE A 89 12.88 6.87 14.39
CA PHE A 89 11.64 6.44 13.75
C PHE A 89 11.04 5.23 14.49
N ASP A 90 9.77 5.34 14.86
CA ASP A 90 8.99 4.25 15.47
C ASP A 90 8.22 3.48 14.39
N PHE A 91 8.70 2.30 14.03
CA PHE A 91 8.07 1.46 13.01
C PHE A 91 6.64 1.03 13.35
N ASP A 92 6.27 1.03 14.63
CA ASP A 92 4.94 0.63 15.07
C ASP A 92 3.92 1.77 14.97
N ASN A 93 4.37 3.04 15.02
CA ASN A 93 3.46 4.17 15.15
C ASN A 93 3.70 5.31 14.15
N ASP A 94 4.91 5.47 13.64
CA ASP A 94 5.21 6.58 12.73
C ASP A 94 4.79 6.30 11.29
N PRO A 95 4.18 7.27 10.61
CA PRO A 95 3.92 7.19 9.18
C PRO A 95 5.20 7.37 8.38
N ILE A 96 5.30 6.71 7.25
CA ILE A 96 6.36 6.96 6.28
C ILE A 96 6.14 8.35 5.68
N ARG A 97 7.17 9.20 5.75
CA ARG A 97 7.14 10.55 5.19
C ARG A 97 7.82 10.57 3.84
N THR A 98 7.07 10.97 2.83
CA THR A 98 7.55 11.10 1.46
C THR A 98 7.82 12.55 1.11
N HIS A 99 8.78 12.79 0.21
CA HIS A 99 9.06 14.09 -0.38
C HIS A 99 9.45 13.92 -1.86
N ILE A 100 9.42 15.02 -2.61
CA ILE A 100 9.83 15.05 -4.01
C ILE A 100 11.25 15.61 -4.08
N ASP A 101 12.15 14.87 -4.72
CA ASP A 101 13.52 15.28 -4.94
C ASP A 101 13.95 15.00 -6.39
N GLY A 102 14.23 16.04 -7.16
CA GLY A 102 14.75 15.94 -8.53
C GLY A 102 13.91 15.07 -9.48
N GLY A 103 12.59 15.02 -9.32
CA GLY A 103 11.69 14.18 -10.11
C GLY A 103 11.49 12.76 -9.56
N TRP A 104 12.04 12.45 -8.40
CA TRP A 104 11.85 11.20 -7.65
C TRP A 104 10.97 11.43 -6.42
N VAL A 105 10.19 10.42 -6.07
CA VAL A 105 9.55 10.36 -4.75
C VAL A 105 10.46 9.57 -3.83
N SER A 106 10.95 10.24 -2.80
CA SER A 106 11.90 9.69 -1.82
C SER A 106 11.28 9.64 -0.43
N ILE A 107 11.86 8.81 0.46
CA ILE A 107 11.46 8.66 1.84
C ILE A 107 12.44 9.42 2.75
N LEU A 108 11.90 10.29 3.62
CA LEU A 108 12.71 11.11 4.52
C LEU A 108 13.47 10.30 5.57
N GLN A 109 12.97 9.14 5.94
CA GLN A 109 13.54 8.29 6.98
C GLN A 109 14.74 7.46 6.50
N GLY A 110 15.15 7.59 5.24
CA GLY A 110 16.33 6.90 4.71
C GLY A 110 16.31 5.39 4.92
N GLY A 111 15.18 4.78 4.76
CA GLY A 111 15.01 3.34 4.90
C GLY A 111 14.52 2.69 3.62
N LEU A 112 14.76 1.41 3.52
CA LEU A 112 14.51 0.58 2.37
C LEU A 112 13.13 0.82 1.77
N LEU A 113 13.12 1.24 0.52
CA LEU A 113 11.94 1.26 -0.32
C LEU A 113 11.50 -0.19 -0.54
N CYS A 114 10.51 -0.66 0.20
CA CYS A 114 9.85 -1.90 -0.16
C CYS A 114 9.02 -1.62 -1.40
N PHE A 115 9.52 -2.02 -2.56
CA PHE A 115 8.78 -1.95 -3.80
C PHE A 115 7.53 -2.82 -3.68
N LEU A 116 6.40 -2.25 -4.01
CA LEU A 116 5.20 -3.01 -4.30
C LEU A 116 5.50 -3.79 -5.59
N ILE A 117 6.00 -5.01 -5.48
CA ILE A 117 6.14 -5.89 -6.63
C ILE A 117 4.74 -6.39 -6.97
N VAL A 118 4.13 -5.79 -7.97
CA VAL A 118 2.94 -6.35 -8.59
C VAL A 118 3.40 -7.39 -9.58
N SER A 119 3.23 -8.66 -9.24
CA SER A 119 3.44 -9.75 -10.19
C SER A 119 2.14 -9.97 -10.97
N LEU A 120 2.21 -9.80 -12.29
CA LEU A 120 1.16 -10.22 -13.21
C LEU A 120 1.41 -11.69 -13.53
N VAL A 121 0.51 -12.55 -13.12
CA VAL A 121 0.50 -13.99 -13.48
C VAL A 121 -0.61 -14.22 -14.50
#